data_b00502ed2e41482799ec46ed86c9de39
#
_entry.id   b00502ed2e41482799ec46ed86c9de39
#
_cell.length_a   1.000
_cell.length_b   1.000
_cell.length_c   1.000
_cell.angle_alpha   90.00
_cell.angle_beta   90.00
_cell.angle_gamma   90.00
#
_symmetry.space_group_name_H-M   'P 1'
#
loop_
_entity.id
_entity.type
_entity.pdbx_description
1 polymer ?
#
loop_
_entity_poly.entity_id
_entity_poly.type
_entity_poly.pdbx_seq_one_letter_code
_entity_poly.pdbx_strand_id
1 'polypeptide(L)'
;IIIAKTVMTELANWIAGAPTPMPANYSAVAGFAFNPYDPRPDPRPTSDGRPVMATGGSSSGIGTAASLWAANIGTETSGSILSPSNQNMLVGIKPTVGRISRYGVIPITADQDTPGPMAKSVRDAAILLGVLEGPVPDPNDPATALCQPPPGRDYTRTLRTDALKGARIGIPRANFYTRVTVPGTKEPRGGLNPDLTKVMAEAIDALKSQGAVIVDPAEIPSVVDPNPDNNFLLWNTCSGAQQGKGKDVTCSTVFKYGMKRDFNKWLASLGPSAPVKTLSELRAWNMTHRGAGTLKYGQANLDISDEMNVDLDRARYDRDRAKDIMLTAQRGIDAVMKAEKLDALLFPGGAGAALAAKPGYPTVIVPFALVPNAPTPPLPDGFNAGLQPYGVSFTGMACSEPRLLELAYAFEQATKKRVPPPGAP
;
A
#
# COMPACT_ATOMS: atom_id res chain seq x y z
N ILE A 1 -19.29 -14.58 -8.32
CA ILE A 1 -18.63 -15.83 -8.76
C ILE A 1 -17.12 -15.62 -8.65
N ILE A 2 -16.44 -16.51 -7.92
CA ILE A 2 -14.98 -16.57 -7.86
C ILE A 2 -14.50 -17.42 -9.05
N ILE A 3 -13.71 -16.84 -9.94
CA ILE A 3 -13.28 -17.51 -11.18
C ILE A 3 -11.81 -17.96 -11.14
N ALA A 4 -10.99 -17.36 -10.26
CA ALA A 4 -9.58 -17.72 -10.15
C ALA A 4 -9.02 -17.40 -8.76
N LYS A 5 -7.98 -18.13 -8.36
CA LYS A 5 -6.99 -17.72 -7.37
C LYS A 5 -5.70 -17.40 -8.11
N THR A 6 -5.11 -16.28 -7.82
CA THR A 6 -3.92 -15.80 -8.49
C THR A 6 -2.74 -15.76 -7.53
N VAL A 7 -1.53 -15.84 -8.07
CA VAL A 7 -0.33 -15.77 -7.26
C VAL A 7 -0.11 -14.31 -6.83
N MET A 8 0.19 -14.13 -5.56
CA MET A 8 0.57 -12.85 -4.97
C MET A 8 2.08 -12.82 -4.74
N THR A 9 2.63 -11.65 -4.49
CA THR A 9 4.00 -11.53 -3.99
C THR A 9 4.17 -12.36 -2.72
N GLU A 10 5.20 -13.17 -2.65
CA GLU A 10 5.43 -14.12 -1.57
C GLU A 10 5.46 -13.42 -0.20
N LEU A 11 4.64 -13.91 0.74
CA LEU A 11 4.44 -13.34 2.08
C LEU A 11 4.30 -11.81 2.08
N ALA A 12 3.54 -11.26 1.12
CA ALA A 12 3.32 -9.83 0.96
C ALA A 12 4.63 -9.01 0.92
N ASN A 13 5.70 -9.57 0.35
CA ASN A 13 7.06 -9.02 0.30
C ASN A 13 7.79 -8.96 1.66
N TRP A 14 7.30 -9.63 2.70
CA TRP A 14 7.95 -9.63 4.03
C TRP A 14 8.87 -10.83 4.26
N ILE A 15 9.36 -11.48 3.21
CA ILE A 15 10.34 -12.58 3.34
C ILE A 15 11.78 -12.07 3.40
N ALA A 16 12.15 -11.15 2.52
CA ALA A 16 13.51 -10.66 2.38
C ALA A 16 13.56 -9.13 2.35
N GLY A 17 14.53 -8.58 3.09
CA GLY A 17 14.86 -7.17 3.10
C GLY A 17 16.31 -6.92 2.75
N ALA A 18 16.85 -5.77 3.15
CA ALA A 18 18.28 -5.49 2.93
C ALA A 18 19.18 -6.62 3.49
N PRO A 19 20.28 -6.96 2.80
CA PRO A 19 20.88 -6.29 1.64
C PRO A 19 20.28 -6.69 0.28
N THR A 20 19.43 -7.73 0.21
CA THR A 20 18.87 -8.28 -1.04
C THR A 20 17.35 -8.26 -1.02
N PRO A 21 16.69 -7.07 -1.12
CA PRO A 21 15.24 -6.99 -1.07
C PRO A 21 14.60 -7.74 -2.24
N MET A 22 13.57 -8.51 -1.94
CA MET A 22 12.80 -9.22 -2.94
C MET A 22 11.95 -8.22 -3.75
N PRO A 23 11.90 -8.35 -5.08
CA PRO A 23 10.98 -7.55 -5.89
C PRO A 23 9.51 -7.81 -5.54
N ALA A 24 8.71 -6.76 -5.52
CA ALA A 24 7.29 -6.83 -5.19
C ALA A 24 6.45 -7.39 -6.36
N ASN A 25 6.75 -8.55 -6.86
CA ASN A 25 6.01 -9.30 -7.89
C ASN A 25 6.58 -10.69 -8.09
N TYR A 26 7.42 -11.12 -7.13
CA TYR A 26 8.06 -12.44 -7.17
C TYR A 26 7.38 -13.41 -6.19
N SER A 27 7.31 -14.66 -6.60
CA SER A 27 6.97 -15.80 -5.76
C SER A 27 7.83 -16.99 -6.15
N ALA A 28 8.34 -17.74 -5.17
CA ALA A 28 9.09 -18.96 -5.41
C ALA A 28 8.27 -20.04 -6.16
N VAL A 29 6.93 -19.99 -6.04
CA VAL A 29 6.01 -20.95 -6.70
C VAL A 29 5.81 -20.63 -8.17
N ALA A 30 5.76 -19.34 -8.57
CA ALA A 30 5.36 -18.94 -9.92
C ALA A 30 6.38 -18.01 -10.62
N GLY A 31 7.47 -17.65 -9.96
CA GLY A 31 8.43 -16.70 -10.51
C GLY A 31 7.92 -15.27 -10.48
N PHE A 32 8.24 -14.50 -11.52
CA PHE A 32 7.81 -13.12 -11.66
C PHE A 32 6.45 -13.00 -12.32
N ALA A 33 5.64 -12.07 -11.83
CA ALA A 33 4.50 -11.56 -12.56
C ALA A 33 4.93 -10.40 -13.48
N PHE A 34 4.35 -10.32 -14.69
CA PHE A 34 4.67 -9.31 -15.70
C PHE A 34 3.55 -8.31 -15.86
N ASN A 35 3.90 -7.03 -15.96
CA ASN A 35 2.93 -5.95 -16.09
C ASN A 35 2.33 -5.95 -17.52
N PRO A 36 1.00 -5.91 -17.68
CA PRO A 36 0.39 -5.96 -18.98
C PRO A 36 0.62 -4.71 -19.85
N TYR A 37 1.10 -3.61 -19.26
CA TYR A 37 1.49 -2.39 -19.99
C TYR A 37 2.87 -2.52 -20.64
N ASP A 38 3.75 -3.35 -20.10
CA ASP A 38 5.01 -3.77 -20.72
C ASP A 38 5.43 -5.15 -20.17
N PRO A 39 5.03 -6.25 -20.80
CA PRO A 39 5.27 -7.60 -20.29
C PRO A 39 6.68 -8.14 -20.60
N ARG A 40 7.60 -7.29 -21.03
CA ARG A 40 8.96 -7.71 -21.34
C ARG A 40 9.81 -7.84 -20.06
N PRO A 41 10.82 -8.74 -20.08
CA PRO A 41 11.81 -8.78 -19.01
C PRO A 41 12.69 -7.52 -19.03
N ASP A 42 13.27 -7.19 -17.88
CA ASP A 42 14.24 -6.13 -17.74
C ASP A 42 15.50 -6.46 -18.57
N PRO A 43 15.87 -5.64 -19.56
CA PRO A 43 16.95 -5.93 -20.49
C PRO A 43 18.36 -5.69 -19.91
N ARG A 44 18.46 -5.17 -18.67
CA ARG A 44 19.78 -4.86 -18.08
C ARG A 44 20.56 -6.14 -17.80
N PRO A 45 21.89 -6.16 -18.01
CA PRO A 45 22.72 -7.35 -17.78
C PRO A 45 22.68 -7.88 -16.33
N THR A 46 22.39 -7.00 -15.38
CA THR A 46 22.27 -7.36 -13.96
C THR A 46 20.87 -7.83 -13.57
N SER A 47 19.95 -7.93 -14.52
CA SER A 47 18.59 -8.43 -14.29
C SER A 47 18.61 -9.91 -13.89
N ASP A 48 17.74 -10.26 -12.97
CA ASP A 48 17.51 -11.62 -12.51
C ASP A 48 16.28 -12.29 -13.16
N GLY A 49 15.81 -11.72 -14.29
CA GLY A 49 14.61 -12.13 -15.01
C GLY A 49 13.35 -11.37 -14.60
N ARG A 50 13.48 -10.37 -13.73
CA ARG A 50 12.34 -9.50 -13.34
C ARG A 50 11.79 -8.72 -14.53
N PRO A 51 10.51 -8.30 -14.52
CA PRO A 51 9.94 -7.48 -15.58
C PRO A 51 10.57 -6.08 -15.62
N VAL A 52 10.56 -5.48 -16.81
CA VAL A 52 11.00 -4.09 -17.01
C VAL A 52 10.08 -3.08 -16.32
N MET A 53 8.82 -3.43 -16.15
CA MET A 53 7.82 -2.63 -15.44
C MET A 53 7.29 -3.40 -14.24
N ALA A 54 7.37 -2.80 -13.05
CA ALA A 54 6.85 -3.41 -11.84
C ALA A 54 5.32 -3.56 -11.89
N THR A 55 4.80 -4.55 -11.18
CA THR A 55 3.34 -4.78 -11.06
C THR A 55 2.78 -4.27 -9.74
N GLY A 56 3.65 -3.82 -8.84
CA GLY A 56 3.30 -3.43 -7.47
C GLY A 56 3.17 -4.61 -6.52
N GLY A 57 2.90 -4.27 -5.29
CA GLY A 57 2.91 -5.11 -4.07
C GLY A 57 2.32 -6.50 -4.14
N SER A 58 1.50 -6.82 -3.16
CA SER A 58 1.09 -8.20 -2.91
C SER A 58 -0.13 -8.65 -3.69
N SER A 59 -0.51 -8.00 -4.79
CA SER A 59 -1.76 -8.35 -5.43
C SER A 59 -1.66 -8.62 -6.93
N SER A 60 -2.67 -9.30 -7.40
CA SER A 60 -2.83 -9.77 -8.76
C SER A 60 -3.68 -8.85 -9.63
N GLY A 61 -3.50 -7.54 -9.52
CA GLY A 61 -4.19 -6.54 -10.35
C GLY A 61 -4.07 -6.76 -11.85
N ILE A 62 -3.06 -7.52 -12.29
CA ILE A 62 -2.72 -7.81 -13.68
C ILE A 62 -3.94 -8.31 -14.48
N GLY A 63 -4.62 -9.34 -14.00
CA GLY A 63 -5.74 -9.93 -14.74
C GLY A 63 -6.96 -9.01 -14.81
N THR A 64 -7.19 -8.17 -13.78
CA THR A 64 -8.21 -7.11 -13.83
C THR A 64 -7.84 -6.03 -14.85
N ALA A 65 -6.56 -5.62 -14.87
CA ALA A 65 -6.08 -4.65 -15.86
C ALA A 65 -6.22 -5.16 -17.29
N ALA A 66 -5.87 -6.44 -17.52
CA ALA A 66 -5.99 -7.12 -18.82
C ALA A 66 -7.42 -7.60 -19.16
N SER A 67 -8.42 -7.23 -18.37
CA SER A 67 -9.84 -7.59 -18.60
C SER A 67 -10.15 -9.09 -18.57
N LEU A 68 -9.32 -9.92 -17.94
CA LEU A 68 -9.59 -11.35 -17.76
C LEU A 68 -10.74 -11.60 -16.78
N TRP A 69 -11.00 -10.63 -15.86
CA TRP A 69 -12.10 -10.59 -14.92
C TRP A 69 -12.46 -9.16 -14.52
N ALA A 70 -13.61 -8.99 -13.88
CA ALA A 70 -14.13 -7.66 -13.55
C ALA A 70 -13.32 -6.94 -12.46
N ALA A 71 -12.95 -7.65 -11.40
CA ALA A 71 -12.26 -7.11 -10.24
C ALA A 71 -11.47 -8.21 -9.52
N ASN A 72 -10.56 -7.83 -8.64
CA ASN A 72 -9.84 -8.74 -7.75
C ASN A 72 -9.73 -8.18 -6.33
N ILE A 73 -9.39 -9.05 -5.40
CA ILE A 73 -9.09 -8.69 -4.02
C ILE A 73 -7.58 -8.76 -3.83
N GLY A 74 -7.00 -7.68 -3.31
CA GLY A 74 -5.64 -7.65 -2.84
C GLY A 74 -5.58 -7.56 -1.32
N THR A 75 -4.37 -7.61 -0.76
CA THR A 75 -4.09 -7.28 0.64
C THR A 75 -3.04 -6.19 0.73
N GLU A 76 -3.11 -5.40 1.78
CA GLU A 76 -2.13 -4.36 2.04
C GLU A 76 -1.77 -4.31 3.52
N THR A 77 -0.46 -4.29 3.78
CA THR A 77 0.11 -3.91 5.07
C THR A 77 0.66 -2.48 4.98
N SER A 78 1.30 -2.14 3.84
CA SER A 78 1.79 -0.79 3.55
C SER A 78 2.03 -0.65 2.04
N GLY A 79 1.05 -0.15 1.30
CA GLY A 79 1.15 0.13 -0.14
C GLY A 79 0.75 -1.02 -1.08
N SER A 80 0.42 -2.21 -0.59
CA SER A 80 0.30 -3.41 -1.45
C SER A 80 -1.03 -3.57 -2.20
N ILE A 81 -2.03 -2.72 -1.97
CA ILE A 81 -3.21 -2.49 -2.84
C ILE A 81 -2.96 -1.24 -3.70
N LEU A 82 -2.45 -0.19 -3.08
CA LEU A 82 -2.26 1.11 -3.74
C LEU A 82 -1.20 1.04 -4.83
N SER A 83 -0.06 0.41 -4.56
CA SER A 83 1.03 0.27 -5.55
C SER A 83 0.62 -0.54 -6.78
N PRO A 84 0.04 -1.76 -6.67
CA PRO A 84 -0.41 -2.48 -7.85
C PRO A 84 -1.58 -1.78 -8.58
N SER A 85 -2.47 -1.10 -7.87
CA SER A 85 -3.51 -0.30 -8.52
C SER A 85 -2.90 0.84 -9.33
N ASN A 86 -1.91 1.55 -8.76
CA ASN A 86 -1.14 2.58 -9.46
C ASN A 86 -0.49 2.04 -10.74
N GLN A 87 0.19 0.90 -10.63
CA GLN A 87 1.00 0.33 -11.71
C GLN A 87 0.22 -0.46 -12.76
N ASN A 88 -1.08 -0.66 -12.56
CA ASN A 88 -1.96 -1.41 -13.46
C ASN A 88 -3.21 -0.62 -13.90
N MET A 89 -3.21 0.70 -13.78
CA MET A 89 -4.37 1.55 -14.13
C MET A 89 -5.68 1.07 -13.50
N LEU A 90 -5.66 0.74 -12.21
CA LEU A 90 -6.83 0.28 -11.48
C LEU A 90 -7.21 1.28 -10.38
N VAL A 91 -8.49 1.30 -10.06
CA VAL A 91 -8.98 1.84 -8.81
C VAL A 91 -8.71 0.81 -7.72
N GLY A 92 -8.02 1.23 -6.66
CA GLY A 92 -7.79 0.40 -5.48
C GLY A 92 -8.33 1.08 -4.24
N ILE A 93 -8.95 0.30 -3.37
CA ILE A 93 -9.37 0.76 -2.05
C ILE A 93 -8.56 0.01 -1.01
N LYS A 94 -7.68 0.71 -0.33
CA LYS A 94 -7.13 0.25 0.93
C LYS A 94 -8.10 0.74 2.01
N PRO A 95 -8.97 -0.11 2.57
CA PRO A 95 -9.95 0.34 3.55
C PRO A 95 -9.30 0.59 4.92
N THR A 96 -10.08 1.15 5.83
CA THR A 96 -9.74 1.18 7.26
C THR A 96 -9.51 -0.24 7.75
N VAL A 97 -8.45 -0.46 8.52
CA VAL A 97 -8.15 -1.77 9.12
C VAL A 97 -9.36 -2.23 9.93
N GLY A 98 -9.86 -3.43 9.63
CA GLY A 98 -11.07 -3.98 10.20
C GLY A 98 -12.36 -3.67 9.43
N ARG A 99 -12.36 -2.82 8.41
CA ARG A 99 -13.55 -2.64 7.54
C ARG A 99 -13.96 -3.96 6.87
N ILE A 100 -12.99 -4.75 6.45
CA ILE A 100 -13.17 -6.11 5.98
C ILE A 100 -12.43 -7.03 6.96
N SER A 101 -13.07 -8.15 7.34
CA SER A 101 -12.42 -9.13 8.21
C SER A 101 -11.11 -9.64 7.62
N ARG A 102 -10.10 -9.77 8.49
CA ARG A 102 -8.80 -10.36 8.15
C ARG A 102 -8.70 -11.83 8.52
N TYR A 103 -9.79 -12.42 9.04
CA TYR A 103 -9.81 -13.84 9.38
C TYR A 103 -9.52 -14.69 8.13
N GLY A 104 -8.52 -15.56 8.23
CA GLY A 104 -8.03 -16.38 7.10
C GLY A 104 -7.00 -15.70 6.19
N VAL A 105 -6.74 -14.40 6.36
CA VAL A 105 -5.63 -13.72 5.65
C VAL A 105 -4.32 -14.08 6.34
N ILE A 106 -3.31 -14.49 5.57
CA ILE A 106 -1.94 -14.74 6.09
C ILE A 106 -1.34 -13.40 6.53
N PRO A 107 -1.00 -13.22 7.82
CA PRO A 107 -0.62 -11.91 8.33
C PRO A 107 0.86 -11.58 8.15
N ILE A 108 1.16 -10.29 8.01
CA ILE A 108 2.40 -9.69 8.50
C ILE A 108 2.14 -9.17 9.92
N THR A 109 1.15 -8.28 10.06
CA THR A 109 0.74 -7.77 11.37
C THR A 109 -0.73 -7.36 11.36
N ALA A 110 -1.47 -7.79 12.37
CA ALA A 110 -2.86 -7.39 12.58
C ALA A 110 -3.02 -5.87 12.82
N ASP A 111 -1.93 -5.16 13.08
CA ASP A 111 -1.94 -3.71 13.29
C ASP A 111 -2.20 -2.90 12.01
N GLN A 112 -1.86 -3.48 10.83
CA GLN A 112 -1.91 -2.75 9.56
C GLN A 112 -2.53 -3.54 8.40
N ASP A 113 -2.56 -4.88 8.48
CA ASP A 113 -3.07 -5.72 7.39
C ASP A 113 -4.55 -5.44 7.12
N THR A 114 -4.90 -5.35 5.84
CA THR A 114 -6.28 -5.26 5.38
C THR A 114 -6.41 -5.85 3.98
N PRO A 115 -7.45 -6.67 3.71
CA PRO A 115 -7.86 -6.95 2.35
C PRO A 115 -8.59 -5.74 1.75
N GLY A 116 -8.62 -5.64 0.42
CA GLY A 116 -9.36 -4.60 -0.25
C GLY A 116 -9.55 -4.83 -1.75
N PRO A 117 -10.55 -4.18 -2.36
CA PRO A 117 -10.89 -4.34 -3.75
C PRO A 117 -9.97 -3.57 -4.68
N MET A 118 -9.73 -4.15 -5.85
CA MET A 118 -9.13 -3.50 -7.01
C MET A 118 -10.00 -3.77 -8.23
N ALA A 119 -10.39 -2.71 -8.93
CA ALA A 119 -11.31 -2.77 -10.07
C ALA A 119 -10.96 -1.74 -11.14
N LYS A 120 -11.66 -1.78 -12.28
CA LYS A 120 -11.44 -0.84 -13.38
C LYS A 120 -12.14 0.51 -13.18
N SER A 121 -13.12 0.58 -12.26
CA SER A 121 -13.84 1.81 -11.93
C SER A 121 -14.08 1.96 -10.43
N VAL A 122 -14.32 3.20 -9.99
CA VAL A 122 -14.65 3.49 -8.58
C VAL A 122 -15.98 2.81 -8.20
N ARG A 123 -16.95 2.77 -9.11
CA ARG A 123 -18.23 2.09 -8.87
C ARG A 123 -18.05 0.60 -8.62
N ASP A 124 -17.26 -0.10 -9.43
CA ASP A 124 -17.03 -1.54 -9.28
C ASP A 124 -16.26 -1.84 -7.98
N ALA A 125 -15.27 -1.00 -7.65
CA ALA A 125 -14.54 -1.12 -6.39
C ALA A 125 -15.45 -0.90 -5.17
N ALA A 126 -16.37 0.06 -5.25
CA ALA A 126 -17.36 0.35 -4.20
C ALA A 126 -18.35 -0.81 -4.01
N ILE A 127 -18.84 -1.41 -5.12
CA ILE A 127 -19.69 -2.61 -5.07
C ILE A 127 -18.95 -3.75 -4.38
N LEU A 128 -17.70 -4.00 -4.78
CA LEU A 128 -16.91 -5.09 -4.21
C LEU A 128 -16.58 -4.84 -2.73
N LEU A 129 -16.32 -3.59 -2.32
CA LEU A 129 -16.14 -3.25 -0.90
C LEU A 129 -17.36 -3.65 -0.08
N GLY A 130 -18.57 -3.29 -0.52
CA GLY A 130 -19.81 -3.64 0.16
C GLY A 130 -20.11 -5.14 0.23
N VAL A 131 -19.64 -5.90 -0.78
CA VAL A 131 -19.75 -7.39 -0.77
C VAL A 131 -18.78 -8.01 0.22
N LEU A 132 -17.57 -7.44 0.36
CA LEU A 132 -16.53 -7.96 1.26
C LEU A 132 -16.75 -7.60 2.72
N GLU A 133 -17.42 -6.49 3.00
CA GLU A 133 -17.74 -6.06 4.35
C GLU A 133 -18.83 -6.93 4.95
N GLY A 134 -18.60 -7.46 6.16
CA GLY A 134 -19.57 -8.29 6.87
C GLY A 134 -20.82 -7.50 7.30
N PRO A 135 -21.98 -8.14 7.41
CA PRO A 135 -23.21 -7.49 7.90
C PRO A 135 -23.16 -7.16 9.40
N VAL A 136 -22.30 -7.84 10.13
CA VAL A 136 -22.05 -7.67 11.58
C VAL A 136 -20.55 -7.83 11.84
N PRO A 137 -20.04 -7.33 12.97
CA PRO A 137 -18.65 -7.54 13.35
C PRO A 137 -18.29 -9.03 13.41
N ASP A 138 -17.11 -9.37 12.88
CA ASP A 138 -16.60 -10.74 12.91
C ASP A 138 -15.98 -11.04 14.29
N PRO A 139 -16.47 -12.06 15.03
CA PRO A 139 -15.89 -12.43 16.32
C PRO A 139 -14.44 -12.88 16.24
N ASN A 140 -13.97 -13.31 15.07
CA ASN A 140 -12.57 -13.68 14.85
C ASN A 140 -11.66 -12.48 14.53
N ASP A 141 -12.25 -11.33 14.22
CA ASP A 141 -11.54 -10.08 13.97
C ASP A 141 -12.24 -8.89 14.65
N PRO A 142 -11.96 -8.63 15.93
CA PRO A 142 -12.62 -7.56 16.69
C PRO A 142 -12.49 -6.16 16.09
N ALA A 143 -11.48 -5.92 15.25
CA ALA A 143 -11.34 -4.63 14.56
C ALA A 143 -12.51 -4.32 13.62
N THR A 144 -13.27 -5.32 13.20
CA THR A 144 -14.46 -5.13 12.35
C THR A 144 -15.60 -4.38 13.06
N ALA A 145 -15.51 -4.18 14.37
CA ALA A 145 -16.45 -3.33 15.12
C ALA A 145 -16.13 -1.84 15.06
N LEU A 146 -14.96 -1.45 14.50
CA LEU A 146 -14.48 -0.06 14.52
C LEU A 146 -15.36 0.88 13.69
N CYS A 147 -15.74 0.46 12.48
CA CYS A 147 -16.44 1.31 11.53
C CYS A 147 -17.85 0.77 11.27
N GLN A 148 -18.83 1.69 11.28
CA GLN A 148 -20.20 1.32 10.88
C GLN A 148 -20.30 1.31 9.34
N PRO A 149 -20.86 0.26 8.73
CA PRO A 149 -21.11 0.24 7.30
C PRO A 149 -22.23 1.23 6.91
N PRO A 150 -22.25 1.71 5.66
CA PRO A 150 -23.42 2.42 5.15
C PRO A 150 -24.63 1.50 5.09
N PRO A 151 -25.88 2.06 5.07
CA PRO A 151 -27.09 1.26 4.99
C PRO A 151 -27.07 0.25 3.84
N GLY A 152 -27.29 -1.03 4.16
CA GLY A 152 -27.18 -2.12 3.21
C GLY A 152 -25.78 -2.43 2.70
N ARG A 153 -24.75 -1.84 3.28
CA ARG A 153 -23.35 -1.90 2.81
C ARG A 153 -23.21 -1.42 1.35
N ASP A 154 -24.10 -0.56 0.93
CA ASP A 154 -24.15 -0.05 -0.44
C ASP A 154 -23.38 1.28 -0.55
N TYR A 155 -22.10 1.19 -0.84
CA TYR A 155 -21.22 2.34 -1.08
C TYR A 155 -21.51 3.07 -2.38
N THR A 156 -22.38 2.53 -3.25
CA THR A 156 -22.73 3.20 -4.52
C THR A 156 -23.81 4.25 -4.36
N ARG A 157 -24.57 4.23 -3.27
CA ARG A 157 -25.71 5.14 -3.02
C ARG A 157 -25.32 6.60 -2.95
N THR A 158 -24.10 6.90 -2.54
CA THR A 158 -23.61 8.27 -2.37
C THR A 158 -22.73 8.75 -3.53
N LEU A 159 -22.45 7.88 -4.51
CA LEU A 159 -21.62 8.25 -5.66
C LEU A 159 -22.33 9.28 -6.56
N ARG A 160 -21.79 10.49 -6.60
CA ARG A 160 -22.30 11.61 -7.39
C ARG A 160 -21.16 12.31 -8.12
N THR A 161 -21.47 12.81 -9.30
CA THR A 161 -20.50 13.50 -10.16
C THR A 161 -20.14 14.90 -9.67
N ASP A 162 -20.98 15.51 -8.83
CA ASP A 162 -20.79 16.85 -8.26
C ASP A 162 -20.17 16.84 -6.84
N ALA A 163 -19.72 15.69 -6.34
CA ALA A 163 -19.21 15.53 -4.98
C ALA A 163 -17.93 16.34 -4.68
N LEU A 164 -17.22 16.80 -5.72
CA LEU A 164 -16.06 17.68 -5.60
C LEU A 164 -16.43 19.14 -5.33
N LYS A 165 -17.66 19.56 -5.65
CA LYS A 165 -18.08 20.96 -5.46
C LYS A 165 -18.05 21.34 -3.96
N GLY A 166 -17.18 22.28 -3.62
CA GLY A 166 -16.95 22.73 -2.25
C GLY A 166 -16.13 21.78 -1.37
N ALA A 167 -15.75 20.61 -1.88
CA ALA A 167 -14.88 19.68 -1.17
C ALA A 167 -13.50 20.31 -0.92
N ARG A 168 -12.98 20.15 0.31
CA ARG A 168 -11.69 20.70 0.71
C ARG A 168 -10.61 19.63 0.61
N ILE A 169 -9.69 19.80 -0.33
CA ILE A 169 -8.62 18.83 -0.64
C ILE A 169 -7.27 19.43 -0.26
N GLY A 170 -6.57 18.79 0.66
CA GLY A 170 -5.25 19.21 1.12
C GLY A 170 -4.12 18.64 0.28
N ILE A 171 -3.13 19.48 -0.04
CA ILE A 171 -1.93 19.09 -0.79
C ILE A 171 -0.73 19.09 0.17
N PRO A 172 -0.28 17.93 0.68
CA PRO A 172 0.89 17.85 1.55
C PRO A 172 2.17 17.91 0.72
N ARG A 173 2.73 19.13 0.57
CA ARG A 173 3.86 19.38 -0.35
C ARG A 173 5.14 18.71 0.10
N ALA A 174 5.52 18.88 1.36
CA ALA A 174 6.81 18.42 1.88
C ALA A 174 7.00 16.91 1.70
N ASN A 175 8.11 16.50 1.11
CA ASN A 175 8.47 15.12 0.76
C ASN A 175 7.63 14.47 -0.35
N PHE A 176 6.35 14.73 -0.45
CA PHE A 176 5.47 14.05 -1.42
C PHE A 176 5.47 14.72 -2.78
N TYR A 177 5.53 16.03 -2.83
CA TYR A 177 5.57 16.83 -4.08
C TYR A 177 6.89 17.57 -4.23
N THR A 178 7.44 18.09 -3.14
CA THR A 178 8.68 18.84 -3.11
C THR A 178 9.74 18.16 -2.27
N ARG A 179 11.00 18.29 -2.67
CA ARG A 179 12.10 17.74 -1.89
C ARG A 179 12.24 18.47 -0.56
N VAL A 180 12.63 17.73 0.47
CA VAL A 180 12.87 18.29 1.81
C VAL A 180 14.19 17.80 2.38
N THR A 181 14.86 18.65 3.13
CA THR A 181 16.01 18.27 3.94
C THR A 181 15.49 17.79 5.30
N VAL A 182 15.69 16.50 5.57
CA VAL A 182 15.24 15.89 6.82
C VAL A 182 16.20 16.24 7.94
N PRO A 183 15.74 16.48 9.18
CA PRO A 183 16.61 16.80 10.32
C PRO A 183 17.79 15.83 10.46
N GLY A 184 19.01 16.37 10.62
CA GLY A 184 20.24 15.57 10.72
C GLY A 184 20.81 15.06 9.39
N THR A 185 20.18 15.38 8.26
CA THR A 185 20.70 15.05 6.92
C THR A 185 21.13 16.32 6.15
N LYS A 186 22.01 16.15 5.15
CA LYS A 186 22.44 17.26 4.28
C LYS A 186 21.71 17.25 2.93
N GLU A 187 21.37 16.06 2.45
CA GLU A 187 20.82 15.90 1.11
C GLU A 187 19.28 15.92 1.13
N PRO A 188 18.66 16.74 0.28
CA PRO A 188 17.22 16.74 0.12
C PRO A 188 16.73 15.41 -0.48
N ARG A 189 15.61 14.88 0.03
CA ARG A 189 14.98 13.66 -0.47
C ARG A 189 13.49 13.86 -0.78
N GLY A 190 12.86 12.86 -1.39
CA GLY A 190 11.47 12.92 -1.79
C GLY A 190 11.25 13.82 -3.00
N GLY A 191 10.02 14.33 -3.14
CA GLY A 191 9.60 15.15 -4.25
C GLY A 191 9.33 14.38 -5.54
N LEU A 192 8.76 15.06 -6.50
CA LEU A 192 8.40 14.52 -7.81
C LEU A 192 9.46 14.88 -8.85
N ASN A 193 9.62 14.01 -9.84
CA ASN A 193 10.33 14.36 -11.06
C ASN A 193 9.48 15.31 -11.93
N PRO A 194 10.03 15.92 -13.01
CA PRO A 194 9.30 16.88 -13.83
C PRO A 194 8.01 16.33 -14.45
N ASP A 195 8.01 15.08 -14.93
CA ASP A 195 6.83 14.47 -15.56
C ASP A 195 5.72 14.27 -14.53
N LEU A 196 6.05 13.74 -13.35
CA LEU A 196 5.08 13.56 -12.27
C LEU A 196 4.60 14.88 -11.69
N THR A 197 5.45 15.91 -11.66
CA THR A 197 5.06 17.27 -11.26
C THR A 197 3.96 17.80 -12.18
N LYS A 198 4.12 17.64 -13.50
CA LYS A 198 3.13 18.04 -14.49
C LYS A 198 1.81 17.25 -14.30
N VAL A 199 1.89 15.93 -14.16
CA VAL A 199 0.73 15.08 -13.94
C VAL A 199 -0.06 15.50 -12.69
N MET A 200 0.63 15.79 -11.58
CA MET A 200 -0.05 16.22 -10.36
C MET A 200 -0.61 17.63 -10.45
N ALA A 201 0.02 18.54 -11.22
CA ALA A 201 -0.57 19.85 -11.53
C ALA A 201 -1.89 19.70 -12.30
N GLU A 202 -1.90 18.86 -13.35
CA GLU A 202 -3.12 18.57 -14.12
C GLU A 202 -4.23 17.96 -13.25
N ALA A 203 -3.88 17.06 -12.31
CA ALA A 203 -4.84 16.46 -11.38
C ALA A 203 -5.45 17.52 -10.44
N ILE A 204 -4.62 18.42 -9.89
CA ILE A 204 -5.08 19.51 -9.03
C ILE A 204 -5.98 20.48 -9.81
N ASP A 205 -5.63 20.80 -11.05
CA ASP A 205 -6.45 21.67 -11.89
C ASP A 205 -7.79 21.02 -12.27
N ALA A 206 -7.80 19.70 -12.50
CA ALA A 206 -9.05 18.95 -12.67
C ALA A 206 -9.95 19.05 -11.43
N LEU A 207 -9.40 18.92 -10.22
CA LEU A 207 -10.16 19.10 -8.98
C LEU A 207 -10.73 20.51 -8.85
N LYS A 208 -9.92 21.55 -9.12
CA LYS A 208 -10.37 22.94 -9.10
C LYS A 208 -11.49 23.20 -10.11
N SER A 209 -11.37 22.65 -11.33
CA SER A 209 -12.39 22.81 -12.37
C SER A 209 -13.75 22.21 -11.99
N GLN A 210 -13.74 21.20 -11.10
CA GLN A 210 -14.95 20.61 -10.54
C GLN A 210 -15.44 21.31 -9.26
N GLY A 211 -14.87 22.44 -8.91
CA GLY A 211 -15.29 23.27 -7.77
C GLY A 211 -14.71 22.84 -6.42
N ALA A 212 -13.67 22.02 -6.38
CA ALA A 212 -12.99 21.72 -5.14
C ALA A 212 -12.16 22.92 -4.64
N VAL A 213 -12.13 23.09 -3.33
CA VAL A 213 -11.29 24.06 -2.62
C VAL A 213 -9.96 23.38 -2.30
N ILE A 214 -8.91 23.83 -2.98
CA ILE A 214 -7.57 23.28 -2.77
C ILE A 214 -6.87 24.05 -1.65
N VAL A 215 -6.45 23.33 -0.62
CA VAL A 215 -5.62 23.84 0.48
C VAL A 215 -4.18 23.44 0.19
N ASP A 216 -3.35 24.40 -0.20
CA ASP A 216 -2.02 24.17 -0.72
C ASP A 216 -1.03 25.26 -0.26
N PRO A 217 -0.06 24.94 0.61
CA PRO A 217 0.21 23.63 1.17
C PRO A 217 -0.72 23.26 2.34
N ALA A 218 -0.99 21.95 2.51
CA ALA A 218 -1.57 21.36 3.71
C ALA A 218 -0.52 20.44 4.34
N GLU A 219 0.48 21.03 4.98
CA GLU A 219 1.63 20.28 5.48
C GLU A 219 1.26 19.40 6.68
N ILE A 220 1.78 18.17 6.66
CA ILE A 220 1.58 17.20 7.74
C ILE A 220 2.59 17.49 8.85
N PRO A 221 2.15 17.86 10.07
CA PRO A 221 3.07 18.34 11.11
C PRO A 221 4.24 17.40 11.40
N SER A 222 4.01 16.08 11.46
CA SER A 222 5.09 15.11 11.70
C SER A 222 6.07 14.94 10.53
N VAL A 223 5.69 15.33 9.33
CA VAL A 223 6.57 15.26 8.15
C VAL A 223 7.56 16.44 8.12
N VAL A 224 7.12 17.60 8.61
CA VAL A 224 7.91 18.83 8.62
C VAL A 224 8.51 19.17 10.00
N ASP A 225 8.35 18.30 11.00
CA ASP A 225 8.84 18.55 12.35
C ASP A 225 10.39 18.65 12.37
N PRO A 226 10.97 19.72 12.90
CA PRO A 226 12.42 19.88 12.98
C PRO A 226 13.08 18.98 14.02
N ASN A 227 12.30 18.45 14.98
CA ASN A 227 12.80 17.49 15.96
C ASN A 227 12.85 16.09 15.36
N PRO A 228 14.04 15.44 15.27
CA PRO A 228 14.19 14.10 14.72
C PRO A 228 13.28 13.05 15.35
N ASP A 229 13.02 13.15 16.66
CA ASP A 229 12.18 12.18 17.38
C ASP A 229 10.70 12.27 17.00
N ASN A 230 10.27 13.41 16.48
CA ASN A 230 8.91 13.71 16.05
C ASN A 230 8.77 13.71 14.53
N ASN A 231 9.83 13.45 13.79
CA ASN A 231 9.81 13.47 12.33
C ASN A 231 9.51 12.07 11.76
N PHE A 232 8.37 11.95 11.10
CA PHE A 232 7.92 10.70 10.48
C PHE A 232 8.93 10.15 9.46
N LEU A 233 9.60 11.02 8.71
CA LEU A 233 10.53 10.60 7.66
C LEU A 233 11.79 9.91 8.21
N LEU A 234 12.05 10.01 9.51
CA LEU A 234 13.14 9.32 10.19
C LEU A 234 12.69 8.04 10.91
N TRP A 235 11.37 7.77 10.96
CA TRP A 235 10.79 6.64 11.68
C TRP A 235 10.29 5.56 10.71
N ASN A 236 11.21 4.78 10.17
CA ASN A 236 10.93 3.70 9.23
C ASN A 236 10.52 2.40 9.95
N THR A 237 9.98 1.44 9.19
CA THR A 237 9.79 0.06 9.66
C THR A 237 11.15 -0.65 9.69
N CYS A 238 11.46 -1.39 10.76
CA CYS A 238 12.66 -2.22 10.83
C CYS A 238 12.61 -3.29 9.73
N SER A 239 13.65 -3.40 8.91
CA SER A 239 13.70 -4.32 7.78
C SER A 239 15.11 -4.84 7.49
N GLY A 240 15.20 -6.13 7.15
CA GLY A 240 16.44 -6.78 6.76
C GLY A 240 17.42 -7.01 7.91
N ALA A 241 18.55 -7.61 7.59
CA ALA A 241 19.59 -7.98 8.56
C ALA A 241 20.22 -6.79 9.29
N GLN A 242 20.17 -5.58 8.70
CA GLN A 242 20.73 -4.37 9.31
C GLN A 242 19.93 -3.88 10.52
N GLN A 243 18.69 -4.34 10.67
CA GLN A 243 17.78 -3.94 11.74
C GLN A 243 17.30 -5.14 12.57
N GLY A 244 18.18 -6.11 12.70
CA GLY A 244 18.10 -7.18 13.68
C GLY A 244 18.17 -6.65 15.12
N LYS A 245 17.86 -7.51 16.09
CA LYS A 245 17.80 -7.17 17.51
C LYS A 245 19.08 -6.48 17.99
N GLY A 246 18.95 -5.38 18.70
CA GLY A 246 20.06 -4.55 19.15
C GLY A 246 20.57 -3.51 18.16
N LYS A 247 20.12 -3.58 16.87
CA LYS A 247 20.39 -2.57 15.84
C LYS A 247 19.11 -1.81 15.44
N ASP A 248 17.99 -2.21 16.00
CA ASP A 248 16.63 -1.74 15.71
C ASP A 248 16.21 -0.50 16.53
N VAL A 249 17.15 0.32 16.93
CA VAL A 249 16.91 1.43 17.89
C VAL A 249 16.21 2.65 17.27
N THR A 250 16.27 2.81 15.96
CA THR A 250 15.73 3.98 15.22
C THR A 250 14.61 3.63 14.27
N CYS A 251 13.98 2.48 14.42
CA CYS A 251 12.90 2.01 13.56
C CYS A 251 11.77 1.35 14.36
N SER A 252 10.58 1.29 13.78
CA SER A 252 9.41 0.62 14.33
C SER A 252 9.54 -0.90 14.25
N THR A 253 9.42 -1.58 15.39
CA THR A 253 9.43 -3.04 15.48
C THR A 253 8.07 -3.68 15.17
N VAL A 254 7.04 -2.90 14.87
CA VAL A 254 5.65 -3.37 14.73
C VAL A 254 5.51 -4.51 13.72
N PHE A 255 6.17 -4.42 12.56
CA PHE A 255 6.09 -5.51 11.57
C PHE A 255 6.77 -6.78 12.04
N LYS A 256 8.01 -6.70 12.49
CA LYS A 256 8.75 -7.90 12.87
C LYS A 256 8.19 -8.57 14.13
N TYR A 257 7.69 -7.79 15.08
CA TYR A 257 6.97 -8.30 16.24
C TYR A 257 5.62 -8.91 15.85
N GLY A 258 4.84 -8.18 15.04
CA GLY A 258 3.55 -8.62 14.51
C GLY A 258 3.69 -9.92 13.72
N MET A 259 4.68 -10.03 12.84
CA MET A 259 4.94 -11.25 12.09
C MET A 259 5.17 -12.45 13.02
N LYS A 260 5.97 -12.32 14.08
CA LYS A 260 6.15 -13.40 15.05
C LYS A 260 4.86 -13.76 15.76
N ARG A 261 4.13 -12.76 16.27
CA ARG A 261 2.89 -12.92 17.04
C ARG A 261 1.76 -13.49 16.18
N ASP A 262 1.47 -12.83 15.07
CA ASP A 262 0.25 -13.04 14.31
C ASP A 262 0.38 -14.22 13.34
N PHE A 263 1.56 -14.42 12.74
CA PHE A 263 1.80 -15.57 11.87
C PHE A 263 1.81 -16.89 12.64
N ASN A 264 2.41 -16.92 13.84
CA ASN A 264 2.33 -18.11 14.69
C ASN A 264 0.88 -18.40 15.12
N LYS A 265 0.10 -17.36 15.45
CA LYS A 265 -1.32 -17.52 15.77
C LYS A 265 -2.11 -18.04 14.57
N TRP A 266 -1.83 -17.53 13.37
CA TRP A 266 -2.45 -17.99 12.14
C TRP A 266 -2.08 -19.46 11.84
N LEU A 267 -0.81 -19.84 11.94
CA LEU A 267 -0.38 -21.25 11.79
C LEU A 267 -1.11 -22.18 12.78
N ALA A 268 -1.22 -21.77 14.04
CA ALA A 268 -1.95 -22.53 15.05
C ALA A 268 -3.43 -22.73 14.68
N SER A 269 -4.07 -21.76 14.04
CA SER A 269 -5.46 -21.85 13.60
C SER A 269 -5.70 -22.88 12.49
N LEU A 270 -4.65 -23.28 11.75
CA LEU A 270 -4.72 -24.30 10.70
C LEU A 270 -4.79 -25.73 11.27
N GLY A 271 -4.58 -25.88 12.56
CA GLY A 271 -4.65 -27.16 13.25
C GLY A 271 -3.53 -28.14 12.91
N PRO A 272 -3.75 -29.47 13.16
CA PRO A 272 -2.70 -30.49 13.01
C PRO A 272 -2.15 -30.63 11.59
N SER A 273 -2.94 -30.32 10.57
CA SER A 273 -2.58 -30.47 9.16
C SER A 273 -1.62 -29.39 8.63
N ALA A 274 -1.35 -28.34 9.42
CA ALA A 274 -0.39 -27.32 9.00
C ALA A 274 1.00 -27.93 8.76
N PRO A 275 1.65 -27.69 7.61
CA PRO A 275 2.94 -28.28 7.26
C PRO A 275 4.08 -27.79 8.17
N VAL A 276 3.96 -26.58 8.70
CA VAL A 276 4.83 -26.00 9.74
C VAL A 276 3.96 -25.39 10.83
N LYS A 277 4.46 -25.31 12.06
CA LYS A 277 3.68 -24.85 13.23
C LYS A 277 4.09 -23.47 13.70
N THR A 278 5.31 -23.05 13.36
CA THR A 278 5.87 -21.79 13.82
C THR A 278 6.69 -21.11 12.70
N LEU A 279 6.92 -19.82 12.88
CA LEU A 279 7.83 -19.05 12.02
C LEU A 279 9.26 -19.65 12.01
N SER A 280 9.73 -20.15 13.15
CA SER A 280 11.02 -20.82 13.27
C SER A 280 11.08 -22.08 12.41
N GLU A 281 10.03 -22.90 12.42
CA GLU A 281 9.93 -24.09 11.57
C GLU A 281 9.85 -23.73 10.08
N LEU A 282 9.12 -22.68 9.69
CA LEU A 282 9.10 -22.19 8.30
C LEU A 282 10.51 -21.77 7.85
N ARG A 283 11.24 -21.03 8.67
CA ARG A 283 12.62 -20.64 8.37
C ARG A 283 13.55 -21.82 8.19
N ALA A 284 13.45 -22.82 9.08
CA ALA A 284 14.21 -24.07 8.99
C ALA A 284 13.86 -24.85 7.72
N TRP A 285 12.57 -24.94 7.39
CA TRP A 285 12.08 -25.58 6.16
C TRP A 285 12.67 -24.89 4.91
N ASN A 286 12.63 -23.56 4.85
CA ASN A 286 13.22 -22.79 3.76
C ASN A 286 14.71 -23.10 3.58
N MET A 287 15.45 -23.21 4.66
CA MET A 287 16.89 -23.54 4.61
C MET A 287 17.16 -24.93 4.05
N THR A 288 16.34 -25.92 4.39
CA THR A 288 16.50 -27.30 3.88
C THR A 288 16.04 -27.45 2.43
N HIS A 289 15.21 -26.52 1.92
CA HIS A 289 14.68 -26.52 0.55
C HIS A 289 15.29 -25.44 -0.35
N ARG A 290 16.48 -24.93 -0.03
CA ARG A 290 17.18 -23.90 -0.84
C ARG A 290 17.33 -24.27 -2.31
N GLY A 291 17.57 -25.55 -2.60
CA GLY A 291 17.68 -26.06 -3.98
C GLY A 291 16.42 -25.91 -4.82
N ALA A 292 15.25 -25.75 -4.19
CA ALA A 292 13.98 -25.48 -4.87
C ALA A 292 13.71 -23.98 -5.12
N GLY A 293 14.67 -23.10 -4.85
CA GLY A 293 14.54 -21.66 -5.10
C GLY A 293 13.82 -20.87 -4.01
N THR A 294 13.49 -21.50 -2.86
CA THR A 294 12.74 -20.86 -1.76
C THR A 294 13.44 -19.63 -1.16
N LEU A 295 14.75 -19.49 -1.35
CA LEU A 295 15.57 -18.42 -0.79
C LEU A 295 16.34 -17.63 -1.85
N LYS A 296 15.76 -17.42 -3.02
CA LYS A 296 16.41 -16.63 -4.09
C LYS A 296 16.90 -15.25 -3.58
N TYR A 297 16.16 -14.62 -2.68
CA TYR A 297 16.49 -13.32 -2.09
C TYR A 297 16.85 -13.42 -0.60
N GLY A 298 16.98 -14.65 -0.05
CA GLY A 298 17.14 -14.86 1.37
C GLY A 298 15.82 -14.72 2.15
N GLN A 299 15.94 -14.61 3.48
CA GLN A 299 14.78 -14.48 4.38
C GLN A 299 15.04 -13.52 5.55
N ALA A 300 15.77 -12.45 5.29
CA ALA A 300 16.24 -11.54 6.35
C ALA A 300 15.10 -10.93 7.19
N ASN A 301 13.94 -10.65 6.60
CA ASN A 301 12.78 -10.15 7.34
C ASN A 301 12.15 -11.22 8.23
N LEU A 302 12.12 -12.49 7.79
CA LEU A 302 11.69 -13.60 8.64
C LEU A 302 12.67 -13.83 9.80
N ASP A 303 13.98 -13.68 9.52
CA ASP A 303 15.04 -13.84 10.53
C ASP A 303 14.87 -12.81 11.65
N ILE A 304 14.77 -11.52 11.33
CA ILE A 304 14.56 -10.47 12.34
C ILE A 304 13.19 -10.56 13.02
N SER A 305 12.20 -11.15 12.36
CA SER A 305 10.89 -11.37 12.97
C SER A 305 10.94 -12.51 13.97
N ASP A 306 11.66 -13.58 13.64
CA ASP A 306 11.77 -14.77 14.50
C ASP A 306 12.62 -14.52 15.77
N GLU A 307 13.54 -13.56 15.75
CA GLU A 307 14.29 -13.15 16.94
C GLU A 307 13.46 -12.48 18.03
N MET A 308 12.24 -12.01 17.67
CA MET A 308 11.34 -11.36 18.63
C MET A 308 10.77 -12.37 19.62
N ASN A 309 10.77 -11.99 20.89
CA ASN A 309 10.05 -12.70 21.95
C ASN A 309 8.77 -11.92 22.27
N VAL A 310 7.60 -12.59 22.07
CA VAL A 310 6.29 -11.94 22.18
C VAL A 310 6.02 -11.38 23.59
N ASP A 311 6.56 -12.02 24.63
CA ASP A 311 6.38 -11.56 26.01
C ASP A 311 7.45 -10.51 26.41
N LEU A 312 8.72 -10.82 26.22
CA LEU A 312 9.83 -9.96 26.64
C LEU A 312 9.93 -8.65 25.84
N ASP A 313 9.60 -8.69 24.53
CA ASP A 313 9.69 -7.52 23.65
C ASP A 313 8.35 -6.74 23.58
N ARG A 314 7.32 -7.14 24.35
CA ARG A 314 6.01 -6.51 24.37
C ARG A 314 6.08 -5.01 24.68
N ALA A 315 6.80 -4.63 25.71
CA ALA A 315 6.92 -3.22 26.10
C ALA A 315 7.62 -2.36 25.03
N ARG A 316 8.54 -2.93 24.25
CA ARG A 316 9.16 -2.26 23.11
C ARG A 316 8.15 -2.10 21.97
N TYR A 317 7.45 -3.16 21.61
CA TYR A 317 6.40 -3.10 20.59
C TYR A 317 5.34 -2.06 20.94
N ASP A 318 4.84 -2.02 22.18
CA ASP A 318 3.80 -1.08 22.61
C ASP A 318 4.27 0.38 22.46
N ARG A 319 5.53 0.69 22.82
CA ARG A 319 6.12 2.03 22.61
C ARG A 319 6.23 2.40 21.14
N ASP A 320 6.71 1.47 20.31
CA ASP A 320 6.89 1.68 18.88
C ASP A 320 5.52 1.86 18.19
N ARG A 321 4.53 1.07 18.59
CA ARG A 321 3.14 1.21 18.10
C ARG A 321 2.54 2.55 18.51
N ALA A 322 2.73 2.99 19.75
CA ALA A 322 2.28 4.30 20.20
C ALA A 322 2.96 5.43 19.42
N LYS A 323 4.26 5.32 19.12
CA LYS A 323 5.00 6.27 18.28
C LYS A 323 4.50 6.27 16.84
N ASP A 324 4.21 5.11 16.27
CA ASP A 324 3.57 4.99 14.95
C ASP A 324 2.27 5.80 14.89
N ILE A 325 1.36 5.60 15.86
CA ILE A 325 0.08 6.32 15.92
C ILE A 325 0.28 7.82 16.17
N MET A 326 1.19 8.17 17.08
CA MET A 326 1.49 9.59 17.36
C MET A 326 1.94 10.31 16.07
N LEU A 327 2.90 9.74 15.34
CA LEU A 327 3.48 10.39 14.16
C LEU A 327 2.53 10.42 12.96
N THR A 328 1.70 9.40 12.79
CA THR A 328 0.94 9.22 11.53
C THR A 328 -0.54 9.58 11.64
N ALA A 329 -1.13 9.47 12.83
CA ALA A 329 -2.49 9.95 13.10
C ALA A 329 -2.46 11.28 13.87
N GLN A 330 -2.08 11.26 15.16
CA GLN A 330 -2.27 12.38 16.08
C GLN A 330 -1.52 13.65 15.64
N ARG A 331 -0.27 13.53 15.21
CA ARG A 331 0.56 14.60 14.63
C ARG A 331 0.71 14.46 13.10
N GLY A 332 -0.05 13.57 12.53
CA GLY A 332 -0.08 13.21 11.13
C GLY A 332 -1.37 13.65 10.44
N ILE A 333 -2.07 12.67 9.88
CA ILE A 333 -3.29 12.85 9.08
C ILE A 333 -4.37 13.60 9.86
N ASP A 334 -4.68 13.18 11.09
CA ASP A 334 -5.74 13.81 11.90
C ASP A 334 -5.46 15.29 12.17
N ALA A 335 -4.20 15.63 12.48
CA ALA A 335 -3.82 16.99 12.80
C ALA A 335 -4.11 17.93 11.63
N VAL A 336 -3.60 17.64 10.44
CA VAL A 336 -3.78 18.51 9.27
C VAL A 336 -5.23 18.49 8.79
N MET A 337 -5.91 17.32 8.77
CA MET A 337 -7.30 17.24 8.33
C MET A 337 -8.25 18.04 9.23
N LYS A 338 -8.05 18.00 10.53
CA LYS A 338 -8.87 18.77 11.48
C LYS A 338 -8.54 20.27 11.43
N ALA A 339 -7.26 20.64 11.40
CA ALA A 339 -6.84 22.04 11.37
C ALA A 339 -7.34 22.76 10.12
N GLU A 340 -7.22 22.12 8.97
CA GLU A 340 -7.59 22.68 7.67
C GLU A 340 -9.02 22.32 7.24
N LYS A 341 -9.76 21.57 8.05
CA LYS A 341 -11.14 21.09 7.76
C LYS A 341 -11.22 20.36 6.41
N LEU A 342 -10.31 19.44 6.17
CA LEU A 342 -10.20 18.74 4.89
C LEU A 342 -11.19 17.56 4.80
N ASP A 343 -11.66 17.30 3.59
CA ASP A 343 -12.38 16.08 3.23
C ASP A 343 -11.39 14.95 2.89
N ALA A 344 -10.25 15.28 2.28
CA ALA A 344 -9.18 14.34 1.97
C ALA A 344 -7.83 15.04 1.79
N LEU A 345 -6.74 14.26 1.94
CA LEU A 345 -5.41 14.60 1.45
C LEU A 345 -5.22 13.94 0.07
N LEU A 346 -4.61 14.67 -0.87
CA LEU A 346 -4.25 14.17 -2.19
C LEU A 346 -2.78 13.79 -2.23
N PHE A 347 -2.48 12.53 -2.56
CA PHE A 347 -1.10 12.06 -2.72
C PHE A 347 -0.81 11.61 -4.16
N PRO A 348 0.43 11.83 -4.65
CA PRO A 348 0.89 11.30 -5.92
C PRO A 348 1.02 9.78 -5.87
N GLY A 349 0.37 9.06 -6.78
CA GLY A 349 0.39 7.60 -6.80
C GLY A 349 0.10 6.99 -5.43
N GLY A 350 0.95 6.07 -4.98
CA GLY A 350 0.87 5.45 -3.65
C GLY A 350 1.78 6.11 -2.59
N ALA A 351 2.28 7.34 -2.80
CA ALA A 351 3.30 7.95 -1.94
C ALA A 351 2.87 8.14 -0.47
N GLY A 352 1.57 8.31 -0.20
CA GLY A 352 1.02 8.42 1.15
C GLY A 352 0.82 7.08 1.88
N ALA A 353 1.06 5.94 1.23
CA ALA A 353 0.70 4.62 1.74
C ALA A 353 1.29 4.32 3.13
N ALA A 354 2.59 4.53 3.34
CA ALA A 354 3.24 4.25 4.62
C ALA A 354 2.69 5.11 5.78
N LEU A 355 2.32 6.36 5.47
CA LEU A 355 1.72 7.26 6.46
C LEU A 355 0.32 6.79 6.87
N ALA A 356 -0.52 6.41 5.90
CA ALA A 356 -1.89 5.96 6.15
C ALA A 356 -1.96 4.51 6.70
N ALA A 357 -0.96 3.68 6.39
CA ALA A 357 -0.92 2.28 6.83
C ALA A 357 -0.77 2.16 8.35
N LYS A 358 0.16 2.91 8.94
CA LYS A 358 0.46 2.82 10.37
C LYS A 358 -0.77 3.04 11.28
N PRO A 359 -1.65 4.04 11.08
CA PRO A 359 -2.88 4.17 11.85
C PRO A 359 -4.03 3.30 11.33
N GLY A 360 -3.85 2.58 10.22
CA GLY A 360 -4.90 1.79 9.60
C GLY A 360 -5.92 2.61 8.80
N TYR A 361 -5.58 3.81 8.34
CA TYR A 361 -6.50 4.73 7.68
C TYR A 361 -6.74 4.42 6.20
N PRO A 362 -7.93 4.77 5.65
CA PRO A 362 -8.32 4.41 4.30
C PRO A 362 -7.68 5.30 3.25
N THR A 363 -7.47 4.73 2.08
CA THR A 363 -7.04 5.44 0.86
C THR A 363 -7.71 4.84 -0.36
N VAL A 364 -8.17 5.70 -1.27
CA VAL A 364 -8.69 5.33 -2.58
C VAL A 364 -7.78 5.90 -3.65
N ILE A 365 -7.21 5.04 -4.50
CA ILE A 365 -6.41 5.46 -5.66
C ILE A 365 -7.24 5.37 -6.94
N VAL A 366 -7.08 6.37 -7.80
CA VAL A 366 -7.76 6.46 -9.10
C VAL A 366 -6.72 6.60 -10.21
N PRO A 367 -6.82 5.85 -11.32
CA PRO A 367 -5.96 6.01 -12.50
C PRO A 367 -6.02 7.42 -13.07
N PHE A 368 -4.86 7.98 -13.49
CA PHE A 368 -4.86 9.34 -14.00
C PHE A 368 -3.99 9.57 -15.24
N ALA A 369 -2.79 8.97 -15.33
CA ALA A 369 -1.87 9.23 -16.43
C ALA A 369 -1.07 7.99 -16.85
N LEU A 370 -0.51 8.05 -18.03
CA LEU A 370 0.62 7.23 -18.46
C LEU A 370 1.87 8.12 -18.52
N VAL A 371 2.97 7.69 -17.91
CA VAL A 371 4.21 8.46 -17.78
C VAL A 371 5.40 7.63 -18.27
N PRO A 372 6.53 8.25 -18.66
CA PRO A 372 7.72 7.50 -19.02
C PRO A 372 8.18 6.53 -17.92
N ASN A 373 8.51 5.30 -18.29
CA ASN A 373 9.16 4.34 -17.39
C ASN A 373 10.67 4.62 -17.37
N ALA A 374 11.13 5.37 -16.39
CA ALA A 374 12.52 5.79 -16.24
C ALA A 374 13.12 5.29 -14.90
N PRO A 375 13.46 3.98 -14.82
CA PRO A 375 14.03 3.40 -13.60
C PRO A 375 15.46 3.87 -13.35
N THR A 376 15.92 3.68 -12.10
CA THR A 376 17.33 3.88 -11.72
C THR A 376 17.93 2.53 -11.32
N PRO A 377 19.08 2.11 -11.90
CA PRO A 377 19.77 2.75 -13.05
C PRO A 377 18.93 2.73 -14.33
N PRO A 378 19.27 3.57 -15.34
CA PRO A 378 18.48 3.69 -16.56
C PRO A 378 18.49 2.38 -17.37
N LEU A 379 17.49 2.24 -18.24
CA LEU A 379 17.42 1.15 -19.22
C LEU A 379 18.49 1.38 -20.30
N PRO A 380 18.94 0.30 -21.00
CA PRO A 380 19.92 0.43 -22.07
C PRO A 380 19.41 1.33 -23.21
N ASP A 381 20.34 2.03 -23.86
CA ASP A 381 20.05 2.86 -25.03
C ASP A 381 19.34 2.05 -26.13
N GLY A 382 18.31 2.65 -26.72
CA GLY A 382 17.49 2.00 -27.74
C GLY A 382 16.40 1.07 -27.22
N PHE A 383 16.32 0.81 -25.92
CA PHE A 383 15.20 0.08 -25.35
C PHE A 383 14.01 1.02 -25.11
N ASN A 384 13.03 0.94 -25.98
CA ASN A 384 11.80 1.73 -25.85
C ASN A 384 10.85 1.09 -24.87
N ALA A 385 10.94 1.44 -23.57
CA ALA A 385 10.03 0.98 -22.54
C ALA A 385 8.61 1.49 -22.81
N GLY A 386 7.61 0.68 -22.45
CA GLY A 386 6.22 1.10 -22.43
C GLY A 386 6.00 2.21 -21.40
N LEU A 387 4.98 3.05 -21.63
CA LEU A 387 4.56 4.04 -20.64
C LEU A 387 3.98 3.33 -19.41
N GLN A 388 4.38 3.77 -18.22
CA GLN A 388 3.87 3.20 -16.98
C GLN A 388 2.63 3.95 -16.46
N PRO A 389 1.65 3.21 -15.92
CA PRO A 389 0.49 3.79 -15.26
C PRO A 389 0.84 4.65 -14.06
N TYR A 390 0.06 5.71 -13.85
CA TYR A 390 0.16 6.58 -12.69
C TYR A 390 -1.21 7.07 -12.24
N GLY A 391 -1.48 6.98 -10.95
CA GLY A 391 -2.74 7.38 -10.33
C GLY A 391 -2.57 8.51 -9.33
N VAL A 392 -3.69 8.94 -8.74
CA VAL A 392 -3.75 9.86 -7.61
C VAL A 392 -4.54 9.23 -6.47
N SER A 393 -4.12 9.48 -5.24
CA SER A 393 -4.70 8.88 -4.05
C SER A 393 -5.39 9.90 -3.16
N PHE A 394 -6.64 9.59 -2.77
CA PHE A 394 -7.41 10.32 -1.77
C PHE A 394 -7.31 9.57 -0.45
N THR A 395 -6.71 10.19 0.56
CA THR A 395 -6.52 9.60 1.90
C THR A 395 -7.31 10.37 2.93
N GLY A 396 -7.97 9.66 3.85
CA GLY A 396 -8.77 10.26 4.92
C GLY A 396 -8.49 9.66 6.28
N MET A 397 -9.23 10.12 7.30
CA MET A 397 -9.23 9.55 8.64
C MET A 397 -9.96 8.21 8.67
N ALA A 398 -9.84 7.46 9.78
CA ALA A 398 -10.54 6.19 9.94
C ALA A 398 -12.03 6.29 9.57
N CYS A 399 -12.54 5.25 8.94
CA CYS A 399 -13.96 5.09 8.54
C CYS A 399 -14.49 6.12 7.50
N SER A 400 -13.60 6.83 6.82
CA SER A 400 -14.00 7.85 5.82
C SER A 400 -14.22 7.31 4.40
N GLU A 401 -14.23 5.99 4.19
CA GLU A 401 -14.41 5.38 2.87
C GLU A 401 -15.61 5.92 2.08
N PRO A 402 -16.79 6.13 2.67
CA PRO A 402 -17.92 6.69 1.90
C PRO A 402 -17.56 8.03 1.27
N ARG A 403 -16.95 8.94 2.04
CA ARG A 403 -16.56 10.26 1.54
C ARG A 403 -15.44 10.19 0.52
N LEU A 404 -14.42 9.35 0.76
CA LEU A 404 -13.34 9.15 -0.21
C LEU A 404 -13.84 8.59 -1.54
N LEU A 405 -14.81 7.67 -1.52
CA LEU A 405 -15.42 7.11 -2.72
C LEU A 405 -16.24 8.15 -3.50
N GLU A 406 -16.97 9.03 -2.81
CA GLU A 406 -17.67 10.15 -3.46
C GLU A 406 -16.68 11.04 -4.24
N LEU A 407 -15.59 11.45 -3.59
CA LEU A 407 -14.55 12.31 -4.19
C LEU A 407 -13.86 11.60 -5.35
N ALA A 408 -13.44 10.35 -5.14
CA ALA A 408 -12.77 9.53 -6.15
C ALA A 408 -13.68 9.30 -7.37
N TYR A 409 -14.98 9.04 -7.17
CA TYR A 409 -15.95 8.86 -8.23
C TYR A 409 -16.15 10.14 -9.05
N ALA A 410 -16.36 11.28 -8.39
CA ALA A 410 -16.48 12.55 -9.09
C ALA A 410 -15.23 12.90 -9.90
N PHE A 411 -14.03 12.64 -9.34
CA PHE A 411 -12.76 12.82 -10.04
C PHE A 411 -12.63 11.89 -11.25
N GLU A 412 -12.93 10.60 -11.08
CA GLU A 412 -12.91 9.62 -12.17
C GLU A 412 -13.85 10.03 -13.30
N GLN A 413 -15.10 10.42 -12.99
CA GLN A 413 -16.09 10.80 -13.99
C GLN A 413 -15.73 12.10 -14.73
N ALA A 414 -15.06 13.03 -14.05
CA ALA A 414 -14.57 14.27 -14.66
C ALA A 414 -13.36 14.06 -15.57
N THR A 415 -12.51 13.08 -15.26
CA THR A 415 -11.23 12.90 -15.95
C THR A 415 -11.23 11.77 -16.96
N LYS A 416 -11.85 10.61 -16.65
CA LYS A 416 -11.93 9.38 -17.48
C LYS A 416 -10.58 8.95 -18.07
N LYS A 417 -9.53 8.99 -17.24
CA LYS A 417 -8.13 8.83 -17.68
C LYS A 417 -7.63 7.38 -17.72
N ARG A 418 -8.44 6.39 -17.32
CA ARG A 418 -8.04 4.98 -17.44
C ARG A 418 -7.84 4.61 -18.91
N VAL A 419 -6.68 4.05 -19.23
CA VAL A 419 -6.36 3.46 -20.53
C VAL A 419 -6.10 1.98 -20.32
N PRO A 420 -6.72 1.05 -21.08
CA PRO A 420 -6.39 -0.38 -20.99
C PRO A 420 -4.95 -0.64 -21.43
N PRO A 421 -4.33 -1.74 -20.99
CA PRO A 421 -3.02 -2.13 -21.48
C PRO A 421 -3.07 -2.46 -22.98
N PRO A 422 -1.94 -2.32 -23.71
CA PRO A 422 -1.88 -2.64 -25.13
C PRO A 422 -2.33 -4.10 -25.41
N GLY A 423 -3.24 -4.27 -26.35
CA GLY A 423 -3.77 -5.59 -26.72
C GLY A 423 -4.85 -6.17 -25.80
N ALA A 424 -5.25 -5.47 -24.76
CA ALA A 424 -6.41 -5.84 -23.94
C ALA A 424 -7.64 -4.99 -24.30
N PRO A 425 -8.85 -5.56 -24.20
CA PRO A 425 -10.10 -4.82 -24.48
C PRO A 425 -10.43 -3.77 -23.43
#